data_848443e003953401bb61938227aebb2f
#
_entry.id   848443e003953401bb61938227aebb2f
#
_cell.length_a   1.000
_cell.length_b   1.000
_cell.length_c   1.000
_cell.angle_alpha   90.00
_cell.angle_beta   90.00
_cell.angle_gamma   90.00
#
_symmetry.space_group_name_H-M   'P 1'
#
loop_
_entity.id
_entity.type
_entity.pdbx_description
1 polymer ?
#
loop_
_entity_poly.entity_id
_entity_poly.type
_entity_poly.pdbx_seq_one_letter_code
_entity_poly.pdbx_strand_id
1 'polypeptide(L)'
;MSSVSSASTGTTIDPSQYPAERQPQNKSPKTLLYRLYISHTLSTWNARTFEFGAVIFLAAIFPGTLFFASCYALFRSAVAAALGPWVGSLVDSKNRLHVVRQSIVWQRISVALSCLLLVALLAGNPQNGWILYGLFAAIVALAGVEKLAFVANTVAVERDWIIVVSDNLGVERQELNSAMRRIDLICKLIAPLGIGLLDGYSTKVAIWVVFGQNAISVLAEYFAIAQVYSAIPELGQGKQQNATETPRSPGGTPIVPSRSTLNTIKDNVRPWKEYFQNPAFLASFSLSLLYLTVLSFASQMTTYLLTVGFTSTHVSIMRLIAVILELSATCAAPLLMSRIGAVRSGLWFINEQLFSIIAAISFFAATTSSTNLKLAGLALVAGVCLSRLGLWGFDLCVQYLVQEDAPEATRGSFSAIEMSLQNFFELLSFATTMIFYRPEDFKYPVYISAGAIALSAACFAGFVRQKRGHLLHTSKCLKRFGKSGRYQILPTIEEEVELEVNIVEERRS
;
A
#
# COMPACT_ATOMS: atom_id res chain seq x y z
N MET A 1 -62.56 56.85 18.56
CA MET A 1 -61.91 57.24 17.33
C MET A 1 -60.54 57.76 17.68
N SER A 2 -59.56 56.95 17.72
CA SER A 2 -58.14 57.32 17.94
C SER A 2 -57.27 56.23 17.30
N SER A 3 -56.61 56.62 16.25
CA SER A 3 -55.64 55.85 15.45
C SER A 3 -54.34 55.77 16.23
N VAL A 4 -53.90 54.52 16.47
CA VAL A 4 -52.53 54.20 16.97
C VAL A 4 -51.62 53.98 15.81
N SER A 5 -50.64 54.87 15.66
CA SER A 5 -49.52 54.74 14.70
C SER A 5 -48.43 53.91 15.32
N SER A 6 -48.12 52.74 14.75
CA SER A 6 -46.97 51.90 15.12
C SER A 6 -45.76 52.29 14.26
N ALA A 7 -44.78 52.96 14.86
CA ALA A 7 -43.48 53.23 14.23
C ALA A 7 -42.59 51.97 14.35
N SER A 8 -42.26 51.33 13.20
CA SER A 8 -41.24 50.30 13.09
C SER A 8 -39.87 50.94 12.93
N THR A 9 -39.04 50.91 13.97
CA THR A 9 -37.62 51.24 13.93
C THR A 9 -36.88 50.08 13.26
N GLY A 10 -36.65 50.19 11.96
CA GLY A 10 -35.74 49.29 11.21
C GLY A 10 -34.29 49.62 11.56
N THR A 11 -33.64 48.77 12.32
CA THR A 11 -32.18 48.83 12.55
C THR A 11 -31.51 48.29 11.30
N THR A 12 -31.00 49.17 10.46
CA THR A 12 -30.10 48.84 9.37
C THR A 12 -28.79 48.33 9.94
N ILE A 13 -28.56 47.01 9.87
CA ILE A 13 -27.29 46.39 10.23
C ILE A 13 -26.33 46.66 9.07
N ASP A 14 -25.23 47.38 9.38
CA ASP A 14 -24.14 47.70 8.44
C ASP A 14 -23.45 46.39 7.99
N PRO A 15 -23.42 46.08 6.68
CA PRO A 15 -22.77 44.87 6.13
C PRO A 15 -21.25 44.82 6.33
N SER A 16 -20.62 45.90 6.80
CA SER A 16 -19.16 45.97 6.98
C SER A 16 -18.65 45.33 8.27
N GLN A 17 -19.55 44.87 9.18
CA GLN A 17 -19.15 44.25 10.47
C GLN A 17 -18.95 42.72 10.44
N TYR A 18 -19.16 42.05 9.32
CA TYR A 18 -18.74 40.65 9.20
C TYR A 18 -17.25 40.60 8.93
N PRO A 19 -16.43 39.86 9.74
CA PRO A 19 -15.03 39.64 9.39
C PRO A 19 -15.04 38.95 8.02
N ALA A 20 -14.38 39.55 7.04
CA ALA A 20 -14.22 38.98 5.71
C ALA A 20 -13.78 37.52 5.88
N GLU A 21 -14.67 36.56 5.53
CA GLU A 21 -14.31 35.15 5.38
C GLU A 21 -13.07 35.14 4.49
N ARG A 22 -11.95 34.73 5.06
CA ARG A 22 -10.72 34.53 4.27
C ARG A 22 -11.08 33.52 3.18
N GLN A 23 -11.34 34.06 1.98
CA GLN A 23 -11.47 33.18 0.80
C GLN A 23 -10.24 32.27 0.79
N PRO A 24 -10.42 30.94 0.67
CA PRO A 24 -9.30 30.03 0.61
C PRO A 24 -8.42 30.47 -0.54
N GLN A 25 -7.13 30.77 -0.27
CA GLN A 25 -6.15 31.13 -1.28
C GLN A 25 -6.19 30.05 -2.34
N ASN A 26 -6.67 30.40 -3.53
CA ASN A 26 -6.84 29.52 -4.68
C ASN A 26 -5.45 29.12 -5.22
N LYS A 27 -4.77 28.23 -4.50
CA LYS A 27 -3.49 27.68 -4.95
C LYS A 27 -3.78 26.77 -6.12
N SER A 28 -3.02 26.92 -7.20
CA SER A 28 -3.24 26.10 -8.41
C SER A 28 -3.24 24.58 -8.05
N PRO A 29 -4.12 23.77 -8.64
CA PRO A 29 -4.20 22.33 -8.39
C PRO A 29 -2.84 21.63 -8.49
N LYS A 30 -2.00 22.06 -9.45
CA LYS A 30 -0.64 21.54 -9.63
C LYS A 30 0.25 21.76 -8.40
N THR A 31 0.16 22.92 -7.74
CA THR A 31 0.97 23.20 -6.55
C THR A 31 0.60 22.31 -5.37
N LEU A 32 -0.67 21.94 -5.21
CA LEU A 32 -1.14 21.05 -4.17
C LEU A 32 -0.68 19.61 -4.43
N LEU A 33 -0.76 19.15 -5.67
CA LEU A 33 -0.23 17.85 -6.09
C LEU A 33 1.28 17.75 -5.85
N TYR A 34 2.06 18.78 -6.20
CA TYR A 34 3.50 18.79 -5.93
C TYR A 34 3.80 18.65 -4.43
N ARG A 35 3.05 19.32 -3.57
CA ARG A 35 3.22 19.20 -2.11
C ARG A 35 2.90 17.80 -1.59
N LEU A 36 1.84 17.19 -2.11
CA LEU A 36 1.49 15.81 -1.79
C LEU A 36 2.61 14.86 -2.24
N TYR A 37 3.11 15.01 -3.47
CA TYR A 37 4.21 14.20 -3.99
C TYR A 37 5.52 14.40 -3.22
N ILE A 38 5.86 15.63 -2.83
CA ILE A 38 7.05 15.90 -2.01
C ILE A 38 6.93 15.22 -0.65
N SER A 39 5.79 15.38 0.04
CA SER A 39 5.54 14.71 1.32
C SER A 39 5.65 13.20 1.19
N HIS A 40 5.02 12.61 0.16
CA HIS A 40 5.07 11.18 -0.09
C HIS A 40 6.48 10.70 -0.45
N THR A 41 7.21 11.44 -1.29
CA THR A 41 8.60 11.11 -1.66
C THR A 41 9.50 11.09 -0.43
N LEU A 42 9.43 12.11 0.43
CA LEU A 42 10.23 12.17 1.65
C LEU A 42 9.87 11.04 2.62
N SER A 43 8.58 10.77 2.79
CA SER A 43 8.11 9.67 3.64
C SER A 43 8.63 8.33 3.14
N THR A 44 8.43 8.04 1.87
CA THR A 44 8.83 6.76 1.25
C THR A 44 10.35 6.61 1.20
N TRP A 45 11.07 7.68 0.82
CA TRP A 45 12.54 7.67 0.81
C TRP A 45 13.12 7.32 2.17
N ASN A 46 12.66 7.96 3.24
CA ASN A 46 13.15 7.68 4.59
C ASN A 46 12.80 6.26 5.04
N ALA A 47 11.58 5.80 4.75
CA ALA A 47 11.16 4.44 5.07
C ALA A 47 12.04 3.40 4.37
N ARG A 48 12.28 3.54 3.05
CA ARG A 48 13.11 2.61 2.27
C ARG A 48 14.58 2.66 2.67
N THR A 49 15.10 3.86 2.97
CA THR A 49 16.47 4.04 3.45
C THR A 49 16.70 3.34 4.79
N PHE A 50 15.79 3.52 5.74
CA PHE A 50 15.91 2.88 7.05
C PHE A 50 15.63 1.39 7.01
N GLU A 51 14.63 0.93 6.26
CA GLU A 51 14.28 -0.50 6.10
C GLU A 51 15.48 -1.32 5.62
N PHE A 52 16.19 -0.83 4.62
CA PHE A 52 17.39 -1.49 4.11
C PHE A 52 18.59 -1.23 5.01
N GLY A 53 18.79 0.01 5.47
CA GLY A 53 19.92 0.43 6.29
C GLY A 53 20.02 -0.35 7.59
N ALA A 54 18.91 -0.53 8.34
CA ALA A 54 18.92 -1.24 9.60
C ALA A 54 19.42 -2.68 9.46
N VAL A 55 19.07 -3.37 8.36
CA VAL A 55 19.52 -4.75 8.11
C VAL A 55 21.02 -4.81 7.86
N ILE A 56 21.58 -3.92 7.02
CA ILE A 56 23.02 -3.91 6.73
C ILE A 56 23.84 -3.41 7.93
N PHE A 57 23.32 -2.44 8.69
CA PHE A 57 23.99 -1.97 9.91
C PHE A 57 24.09 -3.05 10.97
N LEU A 58 23.01 -3.83 11.18
CA LEU A 58 23.04 -4.98 12.08
C LEU A 58 24.00 -6.08 11.58
N ALA A 59 24.07 -6.31 10.26
CA ALA A 59 25.01 -7.25 9.69
C ALA A 59 26.48 -6.79 9.87
N ALA A 60 26.75 -5.49 9.79
CA ALA A 60 28.07 -4.89 10.02
C ALA A 60 28.45 -4.89 11.52
N ILE A 61 27.48 -4.67 12.42
CA ILE A 61 27.72 -4.70 13.90
C ILE A 61 27.94 -6.13 14.39
N PHE A 62 27.24 -7.13 13.81
CA PHE A 62 27.31 -8.54 14.18
C PHE A 62 27.87 -9.40 13.03
N PRO A 63 29.15 -9.27 12.67
CA PRO A 63 29.74 -10.00 11.56
C PRO A 63 29.74 -11.52 11.83
N GLY A 64 29.50 -12.31 10.77
CA GLY A 64 29.49 -13.76 10.84
C GLY A 64 28.15 -14.38 11.28
N THR A 65 27.13 -13.58 11.60
CA THR A 65 25.80 -14.09 11.92
C THR A 65 24.70 -13.23 11.27
N LEU A 66 23.76 -13.88 10.63
CA LEU A 66 22.54 -13.24 10.10
C LEU A 66 21.38 -13.22 11.10
N PHE A 67 21.59 -13.79 12.29
CA PHE A 67 20.54 -13.96 13.30
C PHE A 67 19.87 -12.64 13.66
N PHE A 68 20.65 -11.61 14.01
CA PHE A 68 20.12 -10.32 14.46
C PHE A 68 19.34 -9.59 13.34
N ALA A 69 19.87 -9.56 12.11
CA ALA A 69 19.20 -8.96 10.96
C ALA A 69 17.91 -9.71 10.61
N SER A 70 17.92 -11.04 10.66
CA SER A 70 16.74 -11.87 10.39
C SER A 70 15.67 -11.71 11.47
N CYS A 71 16.03 -11.71 12.76
CA CYS A 71 15.11 -11.45 13.86
C CYS A 71 14.45 -10.05 13.74
N TYR A 72 15.24 -9.03 13.39
CA TYR A 72 14.75 -7.69 13.16
C TYR A 72 13.69 -7.65 12.05
N ALA A 73 13.98 -8.23 10.88
CA ALA A 73 13.06 -8.25 9.74
C ALA A 73 11.79 -9.06 10.05
N LEU A 74 11.94 -10.24 10.66
CA LEU A 74 10.82 -11.12 11.03
C LEU A 74 9.88 -10.45 12.02
N PHE A 75 10.43 -9.86 13.10
CA PHE A 75 9.61 -9.21 14.11
C PHE A 75 8.88 -7.99 13.55
N ARG A 76 9.54 -7.20 12.71
CA ARG A 76 8.94 -6.04 12.03
C ARG A 76 7.73 -6.43 11.19
N SER A 77 7.84 -7.50 10.39
CA SER A 77 6.72 -8.01 9.57
C SER A 77 5.64 -8.68 10.43
N ALA A 78 6.01 -9.39 11.49
CA ALA A 78 5.07 -10.04 12.41
C ALA A 78 4.20 -9.00 13.15
N VAL A 79 4.80 -7.91 13.63
CA VAL A 79 4.06 -6.81 14.28
C VAL A 79 3.08 -6.16 13.31
N ALA A 80 3.47 -5.93 12.05
CA ALA A 80 2.58 -5.38 11.03
C ALA A 80 1.42 -6.33 10.71
N ALA A 81 1.69 -7.64 10.60
CA ALA A 81 0.65 -8.65 10.39
C ALA A 81 -0.33 -8.73 11.56
N ALA A 82 0.14 -8.69 12.79
CA ALA A 82 -0.69 -8.84 13.98
C ALA A 82 -1.49 -7.58 14.34
N LEU A 83 -0.85 -6.40 14.27
CA LEU A 83 -1.42 -5.13 14.74
C LEU A 83 -1.97 -4.22 13.62
N GLY A 84 -1.82 -4.60 12.35
CA GLY A 84 -2.35 -3.84 11.22
C GLY A 84 -3.85 -3.50 11.35
N PRO A 85 -4.74 -4.45 11.68
CA PRO A 85 -6.17 -4.16 11.83
C PRO A 85 -6.48 -3.10 12.91
N TRP A 86 -5.72 -3.10 14.01
CA TRP A 86 -5.82 -2.08 15.04
C TRP A 86 -5.41 -0.70 14.50
N VAL A 87 -4.33 -0.63 13.73
CA VAL A 87 -3.91 0.62 13.06
C VAL A 87 -5.01 1.12 12.11
N GLY A 88 -5.62 0.23 11.34
CA GLY A 88 -6.73 0.57 10.44
C GLY A 88 -7.93 1.18 11.17
N SER A 89 -8.31 0.62 12.32
CA SER A 89 -9.38 1.17 13.14
C SER A 89 -9.06 2.56 13.70
N LEU A 90 -7.77 2.85 13.98
CA LEU A 90 -7.33 4.19 14.35
C LEU A 90 -7.46 5.18 13.19
N VAL A 91 -7.11 4.75 11.97
CA VAL A 91 -7.27 5.59 10.76
C VAL A 91 -8.73 5.93 10.52
N ASP A 92 -9.64 4.98 10.72
CA ASP A 92 -11.08 5.21 10.52
C ASP A 92 -11.71 6.09 11.62
N SER A 93 -11.25 5.94 12.87
CA SER A 93 -11.88 6.61 14.04
C SER A 93 -11.35 8.01 14.33
N LYS A 94 -10.15 8.36 13.85
CA LYS A 94 -9.48 9.63 14.17
C LYS A 94 -9.54 10.62 13.02
N ASN A 95 -9.30 11.90 13.32
CA ASN A 95 -9.19 12.94 12.30
C ASN A 95 -8.03 12.61 11.33
N ARG A 96 -8.27 12.75 10.04
CA ARG A 96 -7.33 12.45 8.94
C ARG A 96 -5.96 13.08 9.12
N LEU A 97 -5.92 14.40 9.41
CA LEU A 97 -4.65 15.11 9.61
C LEU A 97 -3.92 14.64 10.87
N HIS A 98 -4.67 14.37 11.94
CA HIS A 98 -4.09 13.92 13.21
C HIS A 98 -3.39 12.57 13.03
N VAL A 99 -4.02 11.61 12.33
CA VAL A 99 -3.42 10.29 12.05
C VAL A 99 -2.13 10.42 11.26
N VAL A 100 -2.13 11.18 10.15
CA VAL A 100 -0.94 11.36 9.32
C VAL A 100 0.19 12.04 10.09
N ARG A 101 -0.11 13.09 10.87
CA ARG A 101 0.90 13.77 11.69
C ARG A 101 1.49 12.84 12.77
N GLN A 102 0.63 12.09 13.46
CA GLN A 102 1.08 11.12 14.46
C GLN A 102 1.94 10.02 13.82
N SER A 103 1.54 9.50 12.68
CA SER A 103 2.34 8.48 11.98
C SER A 103 3.72 9.00 11.58
N ILE A 104 3.81 10.23 11.04
CA ILE A 104 5.09 10.87 10.73
C ILE A 104 5.96 10.99 12.00
N VAL A 105 5.42 11.54 13.08
CA VAL A 105 6.17 11.77 14.33
C VAL A 105 6.67 10.46 14.92
N TRP A 106 5.80 9.45 15.10
CA TRP A 106 6.18 8.17 15.65
C TRP A 106 7.20 7.42 14.79
N GLN A 107 7.04 7.47 13.47
CA GLN A 107 8.00 6.88 12.55
C GLN A 107 9.38 7.54 12.69
N ARG A 108 9.45 8.87 12.71
CA ARG A 108 10.71 9.61 12.79
C ARG A 108 11.41 9.46 14.15
N ILE A 109 10.65 9.48 15.24
CA ILE A 109 11.20 9.24 16.59
C ILE A 109 11.78 7.83 16.68
N SER A 110 11.05 6.83 16.20
CA SER A 110 11.51 5.43 16.23
C SER A 110 12.80 5.23 15.42
N VAL A 111 12.89 5.83 14.24
CA VAL A 111 14.11 5.79 13.41
C VAL A 111 15.27 6.50 14.10
N ALA A 112 15.07 7.71 14.64
CA ALA A 112 16.10 8.48 15.31
C ALA A 112 16.66 7.72 16.52
N LEU A 113 15.78 7.20 17.38
CA LEU A 113 16.20 6.40 18.55
C LEU A 113 16.92 5.12 18.12
N SER A 114 16.44 4.43 17.08
CA SER A 114 17.12 3.24 16.54
C SER A 114 18.52 3.57 16.04
N CYS A 115 18.71 4.69 15.33
CA CYS A 115 20.03 5.12 14.86
C CYS A 115 20.98 5.40 16.04
N LEU A 116 20.51 6.04 17.11
CA LEU A 116 21.32 6.29 18.32
C LEU A 116 21.71 4.98 19.00
N LEU A 117 20.79 4.02 19.13
CA LEU A 117 21.08 2.70 19.70
C LEU A 117 22.06 1.90 18.82
N LEU A 118 21.94 1.98 17.48
CA LEU A 118 22.87 1.34 16.55
C LEU A 118 24.28 1.94 16.67
N VAL A 119 24.39 3.28 16.80
CA VAL A 119 25.69 3.93 17.07
C VAL A 119 26.26 3.49 18.41
N ALA A 120 25.43 3.40 19.45
CA ALA A 120 25.86 2.93 20.76
C ALA A 120 26.38 1.48 20.72
N LEU A 121 25.70 0.59 19.99
CA LEU A 121 26.16 -0.79 19.76
C LEU A 121 27.47 -0.84 18.99
N LEU A 122 27.62 0.00 17.94
CA LEU A 122 28.83 0.05 17.12
C LEU A 122 30.03 0.61 17.89
N ALA A 123 29.83 1.61 18.77
CA ALA A 123 30.89 2.26 19.53
C ALA A 123 31.26 1.52 20.81
N GLY A 124 30.27 0.89 21.46
CA GLY A 124 30.41 0.38 22.83
C GLY A 124 30.95 -1.02 22.94
N ASN A 125 30.86 -1.84 21.89
CA ASN A 125 31.12 -3.30 21.93
C ASN A 125 30.86 -3.91 23.34
N PRO A 126 29.58 -3.89 23.79
CA PRO A 126 29.25 -4.21 25.16
C PRO A 126 29.65 -5.66 25.48
N GLN A 127 30.69 -5.84 26.28
CA GLN A 127 31.15 -7.17 26.72
C GLN A 127 30.10 -7.87 27.62
N ASN A 128 29.13 -7.09 28.12
CA ASN A 128 28.05 -7.61 28.94
C ASN A 128 26.87 -8.00 28.01
N GLY A 129 26.62 -9.32 27.87
CA GLY A 129 25.57 -9.87 27.01
C GLY A 129 24.17 -9.32 27.32
N TRP A 130 23.85 -9.04 28.58
CA TRP A 130 22.54 -8.48 28.95
C TRP A 130 22.29 -7.08 28.35
N ILE A 131 23.32 -6.22 28.33
CA ILE A 131 23.25 -4.88 27.73
C ILE A 131 23.08 -5.03 26.22
N LEU A 132 23.83 -5.90 25.57
CA LEU A 132 23.75 -6.17 24.14
C LEU A 132 22.35 -6.62 23.74
N TYR A 133 21.80 -7.64 24.38
CA TYR A 133 20.46 -8.14 24.07
C TYR A 133 19.36 -7.13 24.43
N GLY A 134 19.54 -6.34 25.51
CA GLY A 134 18.61 -5.27 25.88
C GLY A 134 18.55 -4.15 24.83
N LEU A 135 19.71 -3.69 24.33
CA LEU A 135 19.77 -2.70 23.25
C LEU A 135 19.18 -3.24 21.94
N PHE A 136 19.50 -4.49 21.60
CA PHE A 136 18.91 -5.14 20.42
C PHE A 136 17.39 -5.27 20.53
N ALA A 137 16.87 -5.72 21.68
CA ALA A 137 15.43 -5.81 21.91
C ALA A 137 14.74 -4.44 21.79
N ALA A 138 15.36 -3.36 22.27
CA ALA A 138 14.86 -2.00 22.09
C ALA A 138 14.82 -1.59 20.62
N ILE A 139 15.85 -1.89 19.82
CA ILE A 139 15.88 -1.64 18.37
C ILE A 139 14.76 -2.39 17.68
N VAL A 140 14.55 -3.66 18.02
CA VAL A 140 13.48 -4.49 17.44
C VAL A 140 12.08 -3.96 17.80
N ALA A 141 11.88 -3.52 19.05
CA ALA A 141 10.62 -2.89 19.46
C ALA A 141 10.36 -1.57 18.70
N LEU A 142 11.36 -0.71 18.57
CA LEU A 142 11.28 0.52 17.78
C LEU A 142 11.00 0.24 16.30
N ALA A 143 11.57 -0.83 15.73
CA ALA A 143 11.27 -1.26 14.37
C ALA A 143 9.79 -1.65 14.18
N GLY A 144 9.19 -2.30 15.19
CA GLY A 144 7.75 -2.57 15.21
C GLY A 144 6.91 -1.30 15.19
N VAL A 145 7.25 -0.30 16.02
CA VAL A 145 6.58 1.01 16.06
C VAL A 145 6.74 1.75 14.74
N GLU A 146 7.96 1.77 14.17
CA GLU A 146 8.24 2.37 12.85
C GLU A 146 7.36 1.75 11.77
N LYS A 147 7.28 0.42 11.72
CA LYS A 147 6.49 -0.30 10.71
C LYS A 147 5.00 -0.03 10.85
N LEU A 148 4.46 0.01 12.07
CA LEU A 148 3.06 0.37 12.32
C LEU A 148 2.75 1.81 11.92
N ALA A 149 3.65 2.73 12.21
CA ALA A 149 3.53 4.12 11.80
C ALA A 149 3.58 4.27 10.27
N PHE A 150 4.46 3.51 9.59
CA PHE A 150 4.50 3.43 8.13
C PHE A 150 3.16 2.90 7.56
N VAL A 151 2.61 1.81 8.12
CA VAL A 151 1.30 1.26 7.71
C VAL A 151 0.19 2.31 7.89
N ALA A 152 0.17 3.00 9.04
CA ALA A 152 -0.81 4.06 9.31
C ALA A 152 -0.74 5.19 8.28
N ASN A 153 0.49 5.63 7.94
CA ASN A 153 0.71 6.68 6.94
C ASN A 153 0.27 6.25 5.54
N THR A 154 0.65 5.04 5.12
CA THR A 154 0.28 4.48 3.81
C THR A 154 -1.22 4.34 3.67
N VAL A 155 -1.90 3.76 4.67
CA VAL A 155 -3.37 3.61 4.65
C VAL A 155 -4.06 4.97 4.65
N ALA A 156 -3.62 5.91 5.48
CA ALA A 156 -4.24 7.23 5.54
C ALA A 156 -4.04 8.03 4.24
N VAL A 157 -2.82 8.08 3.70
CA VAL A 157 -2.50 8.90 2.53
C VAL A 157 -2.88 8.21 1.23
N GLU A 158 -2.42 6.98 1.00
CA GLU A 158 -2.59 6.30 -0.29
C GLU A 158 -3.97 5.66 -0.47
N ARG A 159 -4.70 5.35 0.60
CA ARG A 159 -5.98 4.65 0.53
C ARG A 159 -7.18 5.53 0.85
N ASP A 160 -7.01 6.61 1.65
CA ASP A 160 -8.11 7.49 2.06
C ASP A 160 -7.97 8.90 1.45
N TRP A 161 -6.84 9.61 1.66
CA TRP A 161 -6.69 10.98 1.17
C TRP A 161 -6.70 11.08 -0.35
N ILE A 162 -6.08 10.15 -1.07
CA ILE A 162 -6.00 10.16 -2.54
C ILE A 162 -7.39 10.29 -3.17
N ILE A 163 -8.40 9.66 -2.59
CA ILE A 163 -9.77 9.70 -3.11
C ILE A 163 -10.32 11.12 -3.03
N VAL A 164 -10.26 11.73 -1.83
CA VAL A 164 -10.75 13.09 -1.60
C VAL A 164 -9.96 14.12 -2.43
N VAL A 165 -8.64 13.95 -2.54
CA VAL A 165 -7.77 14.83 -3.34
C VAL A 165 -8.08 14.69 -4.83
N SER A 166 -8.28 13.47 -5.33
CA SER A 166 -8.65 13.18 -6.72
C SER A 166 -9.97 13.86 -7.08
N ASP A 167 -11.00 13.66 -6.27
CA ASP A 167 -12.34 14.17 -6.50
C ASP A 167 -12.36 15.72 -6.43
N ASN A 168 -11.64 16.34 -5.48
CA ASN A 168 -11.58 17.78 -5.33
C ASN A 168 -10.78 18.49 -6.44
N LEU A 169 -9.67 17.90 -6.87
CA LEU A 169 -8.79 18.50 -7.89
C LEU A 169 -9.17 18.11 -9.33
N GLY A 170 -10.15 17.21 -9.52
CA GLY A 170 -10.55 16.72 -10.84
C GLY A 170 -9.45 15.93 -11.56
N VAL A 171 -8.56 15.27 -10.81
CA VAL A 171 -7.48 14.43 -11.36
C VAL A 171 -7.91 12.98 -11.32
N GLU A 172 -7.66 12.23 -12.38
CA GLU A 172 -8.00 10.81 -12.41
C GLU A 172 -7.29 10.04 -11.29
N ARG A 173 -8.07 9.30 -10.50
CA ARG A 173 -7.58 8.50 -9.37
C ARG A 173 -6.52 7.48 -9.79
N GLN A 174 -6.66 6.94 -10.99
CA GLN A 174 -5.71 5.98 -11.59
C GLN A 174 -4.33 6.62 -11.81
N GLU A 175 -4.29 7.85 -12.29
CA GLU A 175 -3.03 8.59 -12.49
C GLU A 175 -2.35 8.90 -11.15
N LEU A 176 -3.14 9.31 -10.15
CA LEU A 176 -2.62 9.65 -8.84
C LEU A 176 -2.01 8.43 -8.13
N ASN A 177 -2.72 7.28 -8.15
CA ASN A 177 -2.21 6.01 -7.64
C ASN A 177 -0.93 5.59 -8.36
N SER A 178 -0.90 5.73 -9.68
CA SER A 178 0.29 5.37 -10.49
C SER A 178 1.47 6.28 -10.21
N ALA A 179 1.25 7.57 -9.99
CA ALA A 179 2.31 8.52 -9.60
C ALA A 179 2.89 8.17 -8.23
N MET A 180 2.05 7.88 -7.23
CA MET A 180 2.49 7.45 -5.90
C MET A 180 3.29 6.14 -5.97
N ARG A 181 2.82 5.17 -6.75
CA ARG A 181 3.53 3.90 -6.94
C ARG A 181 4.87 4.08 -7.66
N ARG A 182 4.96 4.97 -8.65
CA ARG A 182 6.24 5.32 -9.30
C ARG A 182 7.24 5.88 -8.30
N ILE A 183 6.81 6.77 -7.43
CA ILE A 183 7.65 7.33 -6.37
C ILE A 183 8.17 6.21 -5.45
N ASP A 184 7.29 5.31 -4.99
CA ASP A 184 7.69 4.18 -4.14
C ASP A 184 8.72 3.27 -4.83
N LEU A 185 8.50 2.90 -6.09
CA LEU A 185 9.41 2.03 -6.84
C LEU A 185 10.78 2.69 -7.08
N ILE A 186 10.81 3.99 -7.39
CA ILE A 186 12.07 4.74 -7.56
C ILE A 186 12.81 4.84 -6.22
N CYS A 187 12.12 5.15 -5.13
CA CYS A 187 12.73 5.18 -3.80
C CYS A 187 13.25 3.80 -3.39
N LYS A 188 12.51 2.73 -3.67
CA LYS A 188 12.89 1.34 -3.40
C LYS A 188 14.14 0.89 -4.19
N LEU A 189 14.40 1.49 -5.34
CA LEU A 189 15.61 1.24 -6.12
C LEU A 189 16.79 2.05 -5.62
N ILE A 190 16.62 3.39 -5.47
CA ILE A 190 17.73 4.32 -5.25
C ILE A 190 18.17 4.37 -3.79
N ALA A 191 17.22 4.31 -2.82
CA ALA A 191 17.55 4.43 -1.41
C ALA A 191 18.48 3.33 -0.89
N PRO A 192 18.25 2.02 -1.18
CA PRO A 192 19.19 0.96 -0.84
C PRO A 192 20.58 1.12 -1.45
N LEU A 193 20.63 1.57 -2.72
CA LEU A 193 21.89 1.80 -3.41
C LEU A 193 22.71 2.91 -2.72
N GLY A 194 22.08 4.04 -2.40
CA GLY A 194 22.73 5.16 -1.72
C GLY A 194 23.26 4.75 -0.34
N ILE A 195 22.44 4.06 0.47
CA ILE A 195 22.87 3.61 1.80
C ILE A 195 23.92 2.52 1.73
N GLY A 196 23.82 1.59 0.78
CA GLY A 196 24.84 0.56 0.59
C GLY A 196 26.22 1.12 0.22
N LEU A 197 26.27 2.17 -0.62
CA LEU A 197 27.51 2.88 -0.93
C LEU A 197 28.10 3.62 0.29
N LEU A 198 27.24 4.25 1.09
CA LEU A 198 27.67 4.94 2.32
C LEU A 198 28.16 3.96 3.38
N ASP A 199 27.48 2.82 3.54
CA ASP A 199 27.89 1.74 4.47
C ASP A 199 29.22 1.14 4.05
N GLY A 200 29.44 0.92 2.75
CA GLY A 200 30.73 0.47 2.19
C GLY A 200 31.89 1.40 2.48
N TYR A 201 31.63 2.71 2.66
CA TYR A 201 32.64 3.68 3.10
C TYR A 201 32.77 3.64 4.63
N SER A 202 31.67 3.75 5.37
CA SER A 202 31.64 3.69 6.84
C SER A 202 30.22 3.51 7.35
N THR A 203 29.97 2.42 8.07
CA THR A 203 28.68 2.12 8.73
C THR A 203 28.27 3.26 9.68
N LYS A 204 29.22 3.84 10.44
CA LYS A 204 28.96 4.96 11.33
C LYS A 204 28.46 6.19 10.58
N VAL A 205 29.09 6.54 9.45
CA VAL A 205 28.65 7.67 8.61
C VAL A 205 27.28 7.40 8.03
N ALA A 206 27.03 6.18 7.55
CA ALA A 206 25.72 5.81 6.99
C ALA A 206 24.61 5.95 8.03
N ILE A 207 24.80 5.50 9.27
CA ILE A 207 23.82 5.65 10.37
C ILE A 207 23.53 7.14 10.64
N TRP A 208 24.58 7.99 10.70
CA TRP A 208 24.41 9.43 10.93
C TRP A 208 23.73 10.14 9.77
N VAL A 209 23.96 9.72 8.52
CA VAL A 209 23.23 10.24 7.34
C VAL A 209 21.75 9.88 7.43
N VAL A 210 21.41 8.63 7.80
CA VAL A 210 20.01 8.22 8.01
C VAL A 210 19.36 9.02 9.12
N PHE A 211 20.05 9.25 10.24
CA PHE A 211 19.57 10.08 11.32
C PHE A 211 19.31 11.51 10.87
N GLY A 212 20.28 12.15 10.21
CA GLY A 212 20.19 13.53 9.76
C GLY A 212 19.09 13.76 8.73
N GLN A 213 18.97 12.89 7.71
CA GLN A 213 17.91 13.01 6.73
C GLN A 213 16.51 12.86 7.35
N ASN A 214 16.34 11.96 8.31
CA ASN A 214 15.07 11.81 9.04
C ASN A 214 14.73 13.06 9.87
N ALA A 215 15.73 13.65 10.55
CA ALA A 215 15.54 14.86 11.35
C ALA A 215 15.16 16.08 10.50
N ILE A 216 15.75 16.22 9.31
CA ILE A 216 15.45 17.32 8.39
C ILE A 216 14.10 17.13 7.70
N SER A 217 13.81 15.93 7.23
CA SER A 217 12.62 15.67 6.44
C SER A 217 11.32 15.76 7.23
N VAL A 218 11.34 15.52 8.55
CA VAL A 218 10.12 15.57 9.38
C VAL A 218 9.44 16.95 9.31
N LEU A 219 10.19 18.03 9.30
CA LEU A 219 9.63 19.37 9.20
C LEU A 219 8.97 19.61 7.85
N ALA A 220 9.67 19.24 6.76
CA ALA A 220 9.14 19.39 5.41
C ALA A 220 7.86 18.56 5.20
N GLU A 221 7.85 17.30 5.64
CA GLU A 221 6.67 16.42 5.54
C GLU A 221 5.49 16.95 6.37
N TYR A 222 5.76 17.34 7.62
CA TYR A 222 4.72 17.80 8.55
C TYR A 222 4.04 19.09 8.05
N PHE A 223 4.80 20.03 7.49
CA PHE A 223 4.24 21.25 6.93
C PHE A 223 3.61 21.04 5.55
N ALA A 224 4.20 20.20 4.69
CA ALA A 224 3.64 19.93 3.37
C ALA A 224 2.25 19.30 3.47
N ILE A 225 2.09 18.28 4.31
CA ILE A 225 0.80 17.60 4.49
C ILE A 225 -0.25 18.52 5.15
N ALA A 226 0.17 19.38 6.09
CA ALA A 226 -0.72 20.35 6.71
C ALA A 226 -1.25 21.38 5.70
N GLN A 227 -0.41 21.77 4.74
CA GLN A 227 -0.79 22.73 3.69
C GLN A 227 -1.75 22.08 2.67
N VAL A 228 -1.60 20.78 2.38
CA VAL A 228 -2.57 20.04 1.55
C VAL A 228 -3.92 19.98 2.26
N TYR A 229 -3.93 19.62 3.55
CA TYR A 229 -5.14 19.54 4.35
C TYR A 229 -5.88 20.88 4.47
N SER A 230 -5.15 21.99 4.68
CA SER A 230 -5.76 23.32 4.79
C SER A 230 -6.32 23.84 3.46
N ALA A 231 -5.83 23.32 2.33
CA ALA A 231 -6.26 23.74 1.00
C ALA A 231 -7.45 22.92 0.47
N ILE A 232 -7.76 21.77 1.07
CA ILE A 232 -8.85 20.87 0.67
C ILE A 232 -9.76 20.67 1.90
N PRO A 233 -10.78 21.52 2.09
CA PRO A 233 -11.68 21.47 3.26
C PRO A 233 -12.42 20.13 3.42
N GLU A 234 -12.68 19.44 2.33
CA GLU A 234 -13.36 18.14 2.29
C GLU A 234 -12.60 17.05 3.04
N LEU A 235 -11.28 17.17 3.17
CA LEU A 235 -10.49 16.28 4.02
C LEU A 235 -10.89 16.36 5.50
N GLY A 236 -11.46 17.50 5.93
CA GLY A 236 -11.94 17.74 7.30
C GLY A 236 -13.39 17.31 7.55
N GLN A 237 -14.24 17.29 6.54
CA GLN A 237 -15.69 17.16 6.69
C GLN A 237 -16.19 15.73 6.90
N GLY A 238 -15.61 14.73 6.24
CA GLY A 238 -16.16 13.37 6.16
C GLY A 238 -16.19 12.56 7.48
N LYS A 239 -15.33 12.84 8.45
CA LYS A 239 -15.24 12.06 9.71
C LYS A 239 -15.90 12.72 10.91
N GLN A 240 -16.23 14.02 10.85
CA GLN A 240 -16.90 14.73 11.93
C GLN A 240 -18.39 14.39 12.03
N GLN A 241 -19.05 14.04 10.94
CA GLN A 241 -20.49 13.68 10.98
C GLN A 241 -20.75 12.39 11.76
N ASN A 242 -19.84 11.41 11.74
CA ASN A 242 -19.98 10.16 12.48
C ASN A 242 -19.62 10.28 13.98
N ALA A 243 -18.94 11.35 14.39
CA ALA A 243 -18.61 11.60 15.80
C ALA A 243 -19.72 12.34 16.58
N THR A 244 -20.66 12.96 15.86
CA THR A 244 -21.72 13.81 16.48
C THR A 244 -23.03 13.06 16.69
N GLU A 245 -23.19 11.84 16.16
CA GLU A 245 -24.44 11.05 16.28
C GLU A 245 -24.51 10.11 17.49
N THR A 246 -23.62 10.23 18.46
CA THR A 246 -23.92 9.65 19.78
C THR A 246 -24.90 10.61 20.51
N PRO A 247 -26.16 10.23 20.74
CA PRO A 247 -27.10 11.07 21.49
C PRO A 247 -26.52 11.33 22.89
N ARG A 248 -26.07 12.55 23.13
CA ARG A 248 -25.80 13.00 24.51
C ARG A 248 -27.12 13.08 25.24
N SER A 249 -27.48 12.08 26.03
CA SER A 249 -28.47 12.23 27.09
C SER A 249 -27.97 13.30 28.07
N PRO A 250 -28.71 14.35 28.30
CA PRO A 250 -28.34 15.35 29.31
C PRO A 250 -28.56 14.73 30.70
N GLY A 251 -27.49 14.47 31.45
CA GLY A 251 -27.59 14.19 32.88
C GLY A 251 -27.05 12.84 33.38
N GLY A 252 -26.03 12.26 32.77
CA GLY A 252 -25.35 11.05 33.29
C GLY A 252 -23.89 11.34 33.63
N THR A 253 -23.48 11.14 34.88
CA THR A 253 -22.08 10.98 35.29
C THR A 253 -21.39 9.93 34.38
N PRO A 254 -20.12 10.12 33.95
CA PRO A 254 -19.44 9.16 33.12
C PRO A 254 -19.14 7.89 33.92
N ILE A 255 -20.05 6.94 33.85
CA ILE A 255 -19.79 5.57 34.30
C ILE A 255 -18.84 5.00 33.25
N VAL A 256 -17.55 4.88 33.58
CA VAL A 256 -16.57 4.13 32.79
C VAL A 256 -17.03 2.66 32.80
N PRO A 257 -17.59 2.11 31.70
CA PRO A 257 -18.01 0.71 31.72
C PRO A 257 -16.74 -0.12 31.83
N SER A 258 -16.64 -0.94 32.85
CA SER A 258 -15.65 -2.01 32.96
C SER A 258 -15.81 -2.87 31.70
N ARG A 259 -14.91 -2.69 30.71
CA ARG A 259 -14.93 -3.48 29.46
C ARG A 259 -14.62 -4.91 29.82
N SER A 260 -15.62 -5.77 29.75
CA SER A 260 -15.43 -7.21 29.82
C SER A 260 -14.45 -7.66 28.73
N THR A 261 -13.53 -8.55 29.07
CA THR A 261 -12.53 -9.14 28.16
C THR A 261 -13.18 -9.72 26.87
N LEU A 262 -14.41 -10.24 27.01
CA LEU A 262 -15.23 -10.73 25.89
C LEU A 262 -15.62 -9.63 24.89
N ASN A 263 -15.90 -8.41 25.35
CA ASN A 263 -16.20 -7.28 24.46
C ASN A 263 -14.96 -6.83 23.71
N THR A 264 -13.79 -6.84 24.36
CA THR A 264 -12.50 -6.51 23.70
C THR A 264 -12.16 -7.50 22.60
N ILE A 265 -12.41 -8.81 22.80
CA ILE A 265 -12.20 -9.85 21.76
C ILE A 265 -13.18 -9.65 20.60
N LYS A 266 -14.44 -9.36 20.91
CA LYS A 266 -15.49 -9.12 19.91
C LYS A 266 -15.20 -7.88 19.07
N ASP A 267 -14.67 -6.81 19.68
CA ASP A 267 -14.26 -5.59 19.00
C ASP A 267 -13.05 -5.83 18.06
N ASN A 268 -12.15 -6.74 18.42
CA ASN A 268 -11.00 -7.11 17.57
C ASN A 268 -11.36 -8.03 16.39
N VAL A 269 -12.39 -8.85 16.52
CA VAL A 269 -12.83 -9.78 15.45
C VAL A 269 -13.77 -9.10 14.45
N ARG A 270 -14.47 -8.04 14.86
CA ARG A 270 -15.42 -7.33 14.02
C ARG A 270 -14.82 -6.82 12.70
N PRO A 271 -13.63 -6.16 12.66
CA PRO A 271 -13.03 -5.69 11.42
C PRO A 271 -12.73 -6.84 10.42
N TRP A 272 -12.31 -8.01 10.92
CA TRP A 272 -12.11 -9.19 10.08
C TRP A 272 -13.39 -9.69 9.44
N LYS A 273 -14.50 -9.72 10.21
CA LYS A 273 -15.80 -10.10 9.68
C LYS A 273 -16.26 -9.13 8.58
N GLU A 274 -16.10 -7.84 8.81
CA GLU A 274 -16.45 -6.78 7.85
C GLU A 274 -15.57 -6.90 6.57
N TYR A 275 -14.28 -7.24 6.71
CA TYR A 275 -13.37 -7.47 5.59
C TYR A 275 -13.84 -8.64 4.71
N PHE A 276 -14.18 -9.79 5.31
CA PHE A 276 -14.65 -10.98 4.56
C PHE A 276 -16.03 -10.80 3.90
N GLN A 277 -16.85 -9.91 4.42
CA GLN A 277 -18.18 -9.62 3.88
C GLN A 277 -18.16 -8.51 2.81
N ASN A 278 -17.04 -7.80 2.65
CA ASN A 278 -16.92 -6.71 1.68
C ASN A 278 -16.90 -7.25 0.23
N PRO A 279 -17.60 -6.61 -0.72
CA PRO A 279 -17.55 -6.98 -2.14
C PRO A 279 -16.13 -7.03 -2.73
N ALA A 280 -15.22 -6.15 -2.26
CA ALA A 280 -13.82 -6.10 -2.70
C ALA A 280 -12.93 -7.19 -2.09
N PHE A 281 -13.45 -8.03 -1.16
CA PHE A 281 -12.65 -9.04 -0.45
C PHE A 281 -11.82 -9.92 -1.39
N LEU A 282 -12.45 -10.53 -2.40
CA LEU A 282 -11.75 -11.46 -3.30
C LEU A 282 -10.64 -10.76 -4.11
N ALA A 283 -10.82 -9.48 -4.48
CA ALA A 283 -9.79 -8.72 -5.17
C ALA A 283 -8.60 -8.41 -4.23
N SER A 284 -8.88 -7.95 -3.02
CA SER A 284 -7.88 -7.66 -2.00
C SER A 284 -7.11 -8.91 -1.54
N PHE A 285 -7.83 -10.01 -1.28
CA PHE A 285 -7.23 -11.29 -0.90
C PHE A 285 -6.35 -11.88 -2.02
N SER A 286 -6.79 -11.77 -3.28
CA SER A 286 -6.01 -12.16 -4.45
C SER A 286 -4.68 -11.40 -4.52
N LEU A 287 -4.67 -10.08 -4.27
CA LEU A 287 -3.44 -9.29 -4.19
C LEU A 287 -2.55 -9.73 -3.03
N SER A 288 -3.14 -9.99 -1.87
CA SER A 288 -2.40 -10.43 -0.68
C SER A 288 -1.68 -11.77 -0.91
N LEU A 289 -2.28 -12.72 -1.63
CA LEU A 289 -1.68 -14.01 -1.97
C LEU A 289 -0.38 -13.86 -2.79
N LEU A 290 -0.23 -12.81 -3.58
CA LEU A 290 0.97 -12.58 -4.39
C LEU A 290 2.21 -12.29 -3.55
N TYR A 291 2.06 -12.00 -2.25
CA TYR A 291 3.19 -11.84 -1.32
C TYR A 291 3.75 -13.19 -0.85
N LEU A 292 3.03 -14.31 -1.03
CA LEU A 292 3.54 -15.67 -0.84
C LEU A 292 4.42 -16.06 -2.04
N THR A 293 5.55 -15.39 -2.19
CA THR A 293 6.43 -15.60 -3.34
C THR A 293 7.91 -15.52 -2.98
N VAL A 294 8.69 -16.45 -3.51
CA VAL A 294 10.16 -16.37 -3.58
C VAL A 294 10.63 -15.83 -4.94
N LEU A 295 9.71 -15.64 -5.89
CA LEU A 295 9.95 -15.18 -7.24
C LEU A 295 10.03 -13.64 -7.30
N SER A 296 10.94 -13.07 -6.51
CA SER A 296 11.25 -11.65 -6.48
C SER A 296 12.74 -11.45 -6.26
N PHE A 297 13.32 -10.35 -6.77
CA PHE A 297 14.73 -10.01 -6.51
C PHE A 297 14.97 -9.55 -5.06
N ALA A 298 14.32 -10.21 -4.11
CA ALA A 298 14.61 -10.15 -2.69
C ALA A 298 15.79 -11.09 -2.33
N SER A 299 16.10 -11.22 -1.05
CA SER A 299 17.22 -12.02 -0.55
C SER A 299 17.19 -13.47 -1.05
N GLN A 300 16.04 -14.10 -1.08
CA GLN A 300 15.85 -15.52 -1.40
C GLN A 300 16.30 -15.86 -2.83
N MET A 301 15.74 -15.19 -3.82
CA MET A 301 16.10 -15.39 -5.24
C MET A 301 17.54 -14.96 -5.52
N THR A 302 17.99 -13.84 -4.94
CA THR A 302 19.36 -13.35 -5.07
C THR A 302 20.36 -14.38 -4.57
N THR A 303 20.15 -14.94 -3.36
CA THR A 303 21.02 -16.00 -2.81
C THR A 303 21.03 -17.22 -3.71
N TYR A 304 19.87 -17.68 -4.20
CA TYR A 304 19.81 -18.81 -5.12
C TYR A 304 20.64 -18.58 -6.39
N LEU A 305 20.49 -17.41 -7.03
CA LEU A 305 21.24 -17.09 -8.26
C LEU A 305 22.75 -17.07 -8.02
N LEU A 306 23.21 -16.55 -6.89
CA LEU A 306 24.62 -16.57 -6.51
C LEU A 306 25.13 -18.01 -6.31
N THR A 307 24.34 -18.90 -5.70
CA THR A 307 24.71 -20.32 -5.53
C THR A 307 24.78 -21.09 -6.85
N VAL A 308 23.95 -20.72 -7.84
CA VAL A 308 23.98 -21.28 -9.21
C VAL A 308 25.19 -20.80 -10.02
N GLY A 309 25.92 -19.78 -9.51
CA GLY A 309 27.17 -19.29 -10.11
C GLY A 309 26.99 -18.04 -10.98
N PHE A 310 25.93 -17.27 -10.78
CA PHE A 310 25.85 -15.90 -11.30
C PHE A 310 26.69 -14.98 -10.41
N THR A 311 27.29 -13.96 -11.03
CA THR A 311 28.00 -12.91 -10.27
C THR A 311 27.03 -11.86 -9.74
N SER A 312 27.42 -11.13 -8.71
CA SER A 312 26.63 -10.01 -8.17
C SER A 312 26.29 -8.98 -9.25
N THR A 313 27.18 -8.77 -10.22
CA THR A 313 26.94 -7.87 -11.37
C THR A 313 25.80 -8.37 -12.24
N HIS A 314 25.78 -9.68 -12.59
CA HIS A 314 24.68 -10.26 -13.36
C HIS A 314 23.34 -10.10 -12.64
N VAL A 315 23.29 -10.41 -11.34
CA VAL A 315 22.07 -10.26 -10.52
C VAL A 315 21.61 -8.79 -10.45
N SER A 316 22.54 -7.85 -10.36
CA SER A 316 22.23 -6.43 -10.35
C SER A 316 21.62 -5.95 -11.69
N ILE A 317 22.14 -6.42 -12.83
CA ILE A 317 21.59 -6.12 -14.16
C ILE A 317 20.17 -6.70 -14.29
N MET A 318 19.97 -7.97 -13.89
CA MET A 318 18.67 -8.62 -13.90
C MET A 318 17.64 -7.87 -13.06
N ARG A 319 18.05 -7.42 -11.87
CA ARG A 319 17.22 -6.59 -10.98
C ARG A 319 16.88 -5.25 -11.63
N LEU A 320 17.82 -4.60 -12.29
CA LEU A 320 17.58 -3.35 -13.02
C LEU A 320 16.51 -3.52 -14.11
N ILE A 321 16.62 -4.60 -14.91
CA ILE A 321 15.61 -4.94 -15.93
C ILE A 321 14.22 -5.13 -15.29
N ALA A 322 14.16 -5.87 -14.18
CA ALA A 322 12.90 -6.07 -13.45
C ALA A 322 12.28 -4.74 -13.01
N VAL A 323 13.07 -3.81 -12.46
CA VAL A 323 12.59 -2.49 -12.02
C VAL A 323 12.12 -1.64 -13.20
N ILE A 324 12.76 -1.71 -14.37
CA ILE A 324 12.28 -1.01 -15.57
C ILE A 324 10.89 -1.53 -15.97
N LEU A 325 10.66 -2.85 -15.89
CA LEU A 325 9.34 -3.45 -16.15
C LEU A 325 8.31 -3.08 -15.06
N GLU A 326 8.72 -3.04 -13.78
CA GLU A 326 7.87 -2.55 -12.69
C GLU A 326 7.42 -1.10 -12.93
N LEU A 327 8.33 -0.21 -13.33
CA LEU A 327 8.02 1.18 -13.66
C LEU A 327 7.14 1.30 -14.90
N SER A 328 7.36 0.47 -15.93
CA SER A 328 6.53 0.47 -17.14
C SER A 328 5.08 0.09 -16.84
N ALA A 329 4.85 -0.80 -15.87
CA ALA A 329 3.52 -1.16 -15.40
C ALA A 329 2.75 0.05 -14.86
N THR A 330 3.43 0.99 -14.18
CA THR A 330 2.78 2.20 -13.66
C THR A 330 2.31 3.17 -14.74
N CYS A 331 2.83 3.05 -15.95
CA CYS A 331 2.35 3.78 -17.12
C CYS A 331 1.28 2.99 -17.89
N ALA A 332 1.48 1.67 -18.02
CA ALA A 332 0.57 0.80 -18.73
C ALA A 332 -0.78 0.62 -18.01
N ALA A 333 -0.78 0.55 -16.68
CA ALA A 333 -1.98 0.29 -15.91
C ALA A 333 -3.05 1.40 -16.07
N PRO A 334 -2.77 2.70 -15.85
CA PRO A 334 -3.80 3.73 -16.03
C PRO A 334 -4.28 3.82 -17.50
N LEU A 335 -3.36 3.64 -18.47
CA LEU A 335 -3.73 3.63 -19.88
C LEU A 335 -4.68 2.47 -20.22
N LEU A 336 -4.45 1.29 -19.65
CA LEU A 336 -5.31 0.13 -19.89
C LEU A 336 -6.63 0.27 -19.13
N MET A 337 -6.59 0.76 -17.88
CA MET A 337 -7.80 1.02 -17.07
C MET A 337 -8.72 2.04 -17.73
N SER A 338 -8.19 3.13 -18.32
CA SER A 338 -9.00 4.12 -19.03
C SER A 338 -9.67 3.56 -20.29
N ARG A 339 -9.05 2.57 -20.97
CA ARG A 339 -9.60 1.99 -22.21
C ARG A 339 -10.59 0.85 -22.00
N ILE A 340 -10.32 -0.04 -21.04
CA ILE A 340 -11.11 -1.29 -20.89
C ILE A 340 -11.68 -1.47 -19.47
N GLY A 341 -11.43 -0.50 -18.57
CA GLY A 341 -11.87 -0.53 -17.18
C GLY A 341 -10.97 -1.35 -16.25
N ALA A 342 -10.97 -1.02 -14.94
CA ALA A 342 -10.06 -1.60 -13.94
C ALA A 342 -10.21 -3.12 -13.79
N VAL A 343 -11.44 -3.66 -13.81
CA VAL A 343 -11.71 -5.10 -13.67
C VAL A 343 -11.12 -5.93 -14.81
N ARG A 344 -11.23 -5.45 -16.06
CA ARG A 344 -10.65 -6.16 -17.22
C ARG A 344 -9.14 -6.03 -17.24
N SER A 345 -8.63 -4.84 -16.94
CA SER A 345 -7.19 -4.59 -16.86
C SER A 345 -6.52 -5.47 -15.80
N GLY A 346 -7.15 -5.59 -14.60
CA GLY A 346 -6.67 -6.50 -13.56
C GLY A 346 -6.62 -7.95 -14.02
N LEU A 347 -7.64 -8.42 -14.76
CA LEU A 347 -7.66 -9.78 -15.30
C LEU A 347 -6.54 -10.00 -16.33
N TRP A 348 -6.23 -9.02 -17.19
CA TRP A 348 -5.12 -9.10 -18.13
C TRP A 348 -3.78 -9.16 -17.42
N PHE A 349 -3.53 -8.30 -16.44
CA PHE A 349 -2.28 -8.25 -15.72
C PHE A 349 -2.01 -9.52 -14.89
N ILE A 350 -3.02 -10.04 -14.16
CA ILE A 350 -2.82 -11.28 -13.37
C ILE A 350 -2.60 -12.51 -14.28
N ASN A 351 -3.27 -12.59 -15.43
CA ASN A 351 -3.03 -13.65 -16.39
C ASN A 351 -1.65 -13.53 -17.07
N GLU A 352 -1.20 -12.31 -17.40
CA GLU A 352 0.16 -12.08 -17.90
C GLU A 352 1.20 -12.58 -16.89
N GLN A 353 1.05 -12.22 -15.59
CA GLN A 353 1.90 -12.71 -14.54
C GLN A 353 1.91 -14.24 -14.45
N LEU A 354 0.74 -14.86 -14.48
CA LEU A 354 0.57 -16.30 -14.41
C LEU A 354 1.26 -17.01 -15.59
N PHE A 355 1.02 -16.54 -16.82
CA PHE A 355 1.62 -17.11 -18.02
C PHE A 355 3.14 -16.98 -18.03
N SER A 356 3.68 -15.82 -17.66
CA SER A 356 5.11 -15.57 -17.56
C SER A 356 5.79 -16.53 -16.57
N ILE A 357 5.17 -16.77 -15.43
CA ILE A 357 5.71 -17.68 -14.42
C ILE A 357 5.55 -19.15 -14.82
N ILE A 358 4.41 -19.55 -15.39
CA ILE A 358 4.21 -20.94 -15.88
C ILE A 358 5.25 -21.24 -16.96
N ALA A 359 5.47 -20.36 -17.94
CA ALA A 359 6.46 -20.54 -18.99
C ALA A 359 7.87 -20.67 -18.40
N ALA A 360 8.24 -19.81 -17.45
CA ALA A 360 9.53 -19.86 -16.77
C ALA A 360 9.75 -21.17 -16.01
N ILE A 361 8.75 -21.62 -15.25
CA ILE A 361 8.84 -22.86 -14.47
C ILE A 361 8.85 -24.08 -15.37
N SER A 362 8.08 -24.11 -16.44
CA SER A 362 8.09 -25.21 -17.42
C SER A 362 9.47 -25.35 -18.05
N PHE A 363 10.09 -24.24 -18.43
CA PHE A 363 11.45 -24.25 -18.98
C PHE A 363 12.49 -24.62 -17.89
N PHE A 364 12.35 -24.08 -16.68
CA PHE A 364 13.19 -24.41 -15.53
C PHE A 364 13.16 -25.93 -15.24
N ALA A 365 11.97 -26.53 -15.17
CA ALA A 365 11.82 -27.96 -14.94
C ALA A 365 12.42 -28.81 -16.06
N ALA A 366 12.25 -28.43 -17.33
CA ALA A 366 12.83 -29.10 -18.47
C ALA A 366 14.37 -29.02 -18.51
N THR A 367 14.95 -27.90 -18.09
CA THR A 367 16.39 -27.67 -18.13
C THR A 367 17.13 -28.16 -16.87
N THR A 368 16.46 -28.27 -15.73
CA THR A 368 17.04 -28.87 -14.51
C THR A 368 17.38 -30.34 -14.70
N SER A 369 16.69 -31.02 -15.62
CA SER A 369 17.02 -32.42 -16.04
C SER A 369 18.27 -32.50 -16.94
N SER A 370 18.71 -31.39 -17.52
CA SER A 370 19.94 -31.29 -18.31
C SER A 370 21.02 -30.54 -17.51
N THR A 371 22.29 -30.82 -17.75
CA THR A 371 23.47 -30.35 -17.00
C THR A 371 23.68 -28.83 -16.95
N ASN A 372 22.76 -28.01 -17.49
CA ASN A 372 22.92 -26.56 -17.61
C ASN A 372 22.08 -25.76 -16.57
N LEU A 373 22.48 -25.83 -15.30
CA LEU A 373 21.80 -25.13 -14.19
C LEU A 373 21.75 -23.59 -14.37
N LYS A 374 22.75 -23.01 -15.05
CA LYS A 374 22.76 -21.57 -15.38
C LYS A 374 21.69 -21.19 -16.39
N LEU A 375 21.41 -22.03 -17.39
CA LEU A 375 20.35 -21.78 -18.37
C LEU A 375 18.98 -21.85 -17.72
N ALA A 376 18.77 -22.80 -16.79
CA ALA A 376 17.56 -22.90 -15.99
C ALA A 376 17.33 -21.64 -15.12
N GLY A 377 18.39 -21.16 -14.45
CA GLY A 377 18.35 -19.93 -13.68
C GLY A 377 18.05 -18.70 -14.53
N LEU A 378 18.61 -18.59 -15.73
CA LEU A 378 18.36 -17.48 -16.65
C LEU A 378 16.90 -17.45 -17.14
N ALA A 379 16.34 -18.60 -17.47
CA ALA A 379 14.94 -18.72 -17.88
C ALA A 379 13.98 -18.33 -16.76
N LEU A 380 14.27 -18.78 -15.54
CA LEU A 380 13.49 -18.41 -14.36
C LEU A 380 13.52 -16.88 -14.14
N VAL A 381 14.71 -16.27 -14.25
CA VAL A 381 14.88 -14.81 -14.14
C VAL A 381 14.11 -14.08 -15.23
N ALA A 382 14.18 -14.52 -16.48
CA ALA A 382 13.46 -13.87 -17.58
C ALA A 382 11.94 -13.86 -17.33
N GLY A 383 11.37 -14.98 -16.91
CA GLY A 383 9.94 -15.04 -16.55
C GLY A 383 9.60 -14.20 -15.32
N VAL A 384 10.47 -14.18 -14.30
CA VAL A 384 10.29 -13.31 -13.12
C VAL A 384 10.34 -11.83 -13.52
N CYS A 385 11.24 -11.42 -14.40
CA CYS A 385 11.30 -10.05 -14.91
C CYS A 385 10.00 -9.67 -15.64
N LEU A 386 9.54 -10.50 -16.57
CA LEU A 386 8.28 -10.25 -17.29
C LEU A 386 7.08 -10.19 -16.35
N SER A 387 6.99 -11.10 -15.40
CA SER A 387 5.90 -11.14 -14.41
C SER A 387 5.79 -9.88 -13.54
N ARG A 388 6.85 -9.04 -13.49
CA ARG A 388 6.81 -7.76 -12.74
C ARG A 388 5.83 -6.76 -13.36
N LEU A 389 5.69 -6.77 -14.68
CA LEU A 389 4.69 -5.95 -15.37
C LEU A 389 3.28 -6.31 -14.90
N GLY A 390 2.95 -7.60 -14.91
CA GLY A 390 1.65 -8.11 -14.46
C GLY A 390 1.39 -7.82 -12.99
N LEU A 391 2.35 -8.09 -12.11
CA LEU A 391 2.22 -7.87 -10.67
C LEU A 391 1.85 -6.41 -10.34
N TRP A 392 2.64 -5.46 -10.83
CA TRP A 392 2.45 -4.05 -10.48
C TRP A 392 1.27 -3.41 -11.21
N GLY A 393 0.97 -3.88 -12.44
CA GLY A 393 -0.26 -3.51 -13.14
C GLY A 393 -1.51 -4.02 -12.41
N PHE A 394 -1.46 -5.26 -11.91
CA PHE A 394 -2.54 -5.85 -11.11
C PHE A 394 -2.71 -5.14 -9.76
N ASP A 395 -1.62 -4.85 -9.05
CA ASP A 395 -1.65 -4.11 -7.78
C ASP A 395 -2.39 -2.76 -7.93
N LEU A 396 -2.08 -1.98 -8.97
CA LEU A 396 -2.75 -0.71 -9.24
C LEU A 396 -4.23 -0.88 -9.56
N CYS A 397 -4.60 -1.93 -10.30
CA CYS A 397 -6.01 -2.21 -10.59
C CYS A 397 -6.78 -2.60 -9.33
N VAL A 398 -6.21 -3.46 -8.48
CA VAL A 398 -6.85 -3.86 -7.21
C VAL A 398 -6.93 -2.68 -6.25
N GLN A 399 -5.88 -1.87 -6.15
CA GLN A 399 -5.89 -0.66 -5.33
C GLN A 399 -7.04 0.28 -5.72
N TYR A 400 -7.22 0.51 -7.02
CA TYR A 400 -8.33 1.31 -7.53
C TYR A 400 -9.71 0.69 -7.18
N LEU A 401 -9.88 -0.62 -7.39
CA LEU A 401 -11.13 -1.33 -7.09
C LEU A 401 -11.47 -1.31 -5.60
N VAL A 402 -10.48 -1.46 -4.73
CA VAL A 402 -10.67 -1.36 -3.26
C VAL A 402 -11.07 0.06 -2.86
N GLN A 403 -10.46 1.09 -3.47
CA GLN A 403 -10.83 2.48 -3.23
C GLN A 403 -12.25 2.81 -3.68
N GLU A 404 -12.76 2.12 -4.74
CA GLU A 404 -14.11 2.28 -5.26
C GLU A 404 -15.16 1.53 -4.42
N ASP A 405 -14.89 0.27 -4.08
CA ASP A 405 -15.87 -0.64 -3.48
C ASP A 405 -15.88 -0.63 -1.94
N ALA A 406 -14.81 -0.14 -1.26
CA ALA A 406 -14.75 -0.11 0.19
C ALA A 406 -15.45 1.15 0.75
N PRO A 407 -16.41 1.00 1.68
CA PRO A 407 -17.09 2.12 2.32
C PRO A 407 -16.11 3.06 3.03
N GLU A 408 -16.35 4.37 2.96
CA GLU A 408 -15.46 5.38 3.56
C GLU A 408 -15.23 5.15 5.06
N ALA A 409 -16.27 4.72 5.78
CA ALA A 409 -16.22 4.49 7.23
C ALA A 409 -15.28 3.36 7.66
N THR A 410 -15.05 2.34 6.80
CA THR A 410 -14.28 1.13 7.12
C THR A 410 -13.09 0.92 6.19
N ARG A 411 -12.83 1.86 5.29
CA ARG A 411 -11.77 1.76 4.26
C ARG A 411 -10.37 1.63 4.88
N GLY A 412 -10.10 2.35 5.96
CA GLY A 412 -8.84 2.26 6.69
C GLY A 412 -8.62 0.87 7.29
N SER A 413 -9.62 0.34 7.99
CA SER A 413 -9.60 -1.03 8.53
C SER A 413 -9.46 -2.08 7.45
N PHE A 414 -10.20 -1.95 6.34
CA PHE A 414 -10.11 -2.87 5.20
C PHE A 414 -8.70 -2.90 4.60
N SER A 415 -8.13 -1.74 4.29
CA SER A 415 -6.80 -1.63 3.70
C SER A 415 -5.69 -2.08 4.66
N ALA A 416 -5.84 -1.84 5.96
CA ALA A 416 -4.89 -2.30 6.96
C ALA A 416 -4.92 -3.82 7.15
N ILE A 417 -6.09 -4.46 7.04
CA ILE A 417 -6.22 -5.92 7.04
C ILE A 417 -5.58 -6.51 5.78
N GLU A 418 -5.78 -5.90 4.61
CA GLU A 418 -5.09 -6.27 3.38
C GLU A 418 -3.56 -6.27 3.59
N MET A 419 -2.99 -5.18 4.13
CA MET A 419 -1.56 -5.09 4.41
C MET A 419 -1.10 -6.10 5.47
N SER A 420 -1.94 -6.42 6.45
CA SER A 420 -1.66 -7.48 7.43
C SER A 420 -1.55 -8.84 6.78
N LEU A 421 -2.46 -9.19 5.87
CA LEU A 421 -2.42 -10.42 5.09
C LEU A 421 -1.20 -10.47 4.17
N GLN A 422 -0.83 -9.34 3.53
CA GLN A 422 0.39 -9.24 2.73
C GLN A 422 1.63 -9.56 3.57
N ASN A 423 1.78 -8.95 4.75
CA ASN A 423 2.90 -9.24 5.65
C ASN A 423 2.86 -10.69 6.16
N PHE A 424 1.68 -11.26 6.43
CA PHE A 424 1.54 -12.66 6.82
C PHE A 424 2.00 -13.62 5.71
N PHE A 425 1.57 -13.41 4.48
CA PHE A 425 1.99 -14.22 3.34
C PHE A 425 3.48 -14.04 3.02
N GLU A 426 4.04 -12.87 3.22
CA GLU A 426 5.47 -12.62 3.12
C GLU A 426 6.26 -13.44 4.17
N LEU A 427 5.81 -13.45 5.44
CA LEU A 427 6.40 -14.30 6.48
C LEU A 427 6.34 -15.78 6.11
N LEU A 428 5.22 -16.22 5.54
CA LEU A 428 5.04 -17.61 5.09
C LEU A 428 6.01 -17.94 3.93
N SER A 429 6.27 -16.98 3.04
CA SER A 429 7.29 -17.11 1.99
C SER A 429 8.69 -17.34 2.58
N PHE A 430 9.07 -16.58 3.61
CA PHE A 430 10.34 -16.82 4.30
C PHE A 430 10.37 -18.19 4.99
N ALA A 431 9.27 -18.63 5.59
CA ALA A 431 9.18 -19.95 6.21
C ALA A 431 9.42 -21.08 5.18
N THR A 432 8.93 -20.96 3.94
CA THR A 432 9.19 -21.96 2.89
C THR A 432 10.68 -22.14 2.61
N THR A 433 11.46 -21.05 2.57
CA THR A 433 12.90 -21.12 2.32
C THR A 433 13.70 -21.55 3.55
N MET A 434 13.16 -21.41 4.76
CA MET A 434 13.75 -21.99 5.97
C MET A 434 13.56 -23.52 6.00
N ILE A 435 12.41 -24.01 5.55
CA ILE A 435 12.13 -25.45 5.47
C ILE A 435 12.95 -26.09 4.34
N PHE A 436 12.98 -25.45 3.16
CA PHE A 436 13.69 -25.89 1.96
C PHE A 436 14.97 -25.07 1.77
N TYR A 437 15.90 -25.18 2.73
CA TYR A 437 17.11 -24.34 2.79
C TYR A 437 18.21 -24.73 1.78
N ARG A 438 18.13 -25.94 1.18
CA ARG A 438 19.11 -26.41 0.21
C ARG A 438 18.85 -25.78 -1.16
N PRO A 439 19.88 -25.36 -1.91
CA PRO A 439 19.70 -24.81 -3.26
C PRO A 439 19.00 -25.78 -4.23
N GLU A 440 19.21 -27.09 -4.06
CA GLU A 440 18.59 -28.16 -4.85
C GLU A 440 17.06 -28.24 -4.63
N ASP A 441 16.61 -27.87 -3.42
CA ASP A 441 15.22 -27.89 -3.00
C ASP A 441 14.48 -26.57 -3.32
N PHE A 442 15.17 -25.56 -3.86
CA PHE A 442 14.59 -24.26 -4.21
C PHE A 442 13.40 -24.37 -5.17
N LYS A 443 13.32 -25.46 -5.94
CA LYS A 443 12.17 -25.80 -6.78
C LYS A 443 10.85 -25.85 -6.02
N TYR A 444 10.81 -26.30 -4.74
CA TYR A 444 9.59 -26.39 -3.94
C TYR A 444 9.03 -24.99 -3.58
N PRO A 445 9.81 -24.05 -3.02
CA PRO A 445 9.37 -22.66 -2.86
C PRO A 445 8.91 -22.00 -4.18
N VAL A 446 9.57 -22.31 -5.32
CA VAL A 446 9.15 -21.82 -6.65
C VAL A 446 7.77 -22.36 -7.02
N TYR A 447 7.50 -23.67 -6.84
CA TYR A 447 6.19 -24.25 -7.11
C TYR A 447 5.11 -23.73 -6.18
N ILE A 448 5.40 -23.52 -4.88
CA ILE A 448 4.47 -22.90 -3.92
C ILE A 448 4.11 -21.49 -4.37
N SER A 449 5.10 -20.70 -4.80
CA SER A 449 4.88 -19.35 -5.34
C SER A 449 3.99 -19.35 -6.59
N ALA A 450 4.22 -20.29 -7.52
CA ALA A 450 3.38 -20.44 -8.71
C ALA A 450 1.94 -20.85 -8.35
N GLY A 451 1.78 -21.73 -7.38
CA GLY A 451 0.48 -22.13 -6.83
C GLY A 451 -0.26 -20.93 -6.21
N ALA A 452 0.44 -20.07 -5.49
CA ALA A 452 -0.12 -18.83 -4.93
C ALA A 452 -0.59 -17.86 -6.01
N ILE A 453 0.19 -17.69 -7.10
CA ILE A 453 -0.20 -16.86 -8.25
C ILE A 453 -1.42 -17.45 -8.96
N ALA A 454 -1.47 -18.78 -9.18
CA ALA A 454 -2.61 -19.43 -9.78
C ALA A 454 -3.89 -19.29 -8.92
N LEU A 455 -3.76 -19.46 -7.60
CA LEU A 455 -4.85 -19.24 -6.66
C LEU A 455 -5.32 -17.78 -6.64
N SER A 456 -4.37 -16.84 -6.70
CA SER A 456 -4.66 -15.40 -6.82
C SER A 456 -5.48 -15.13 -8.09
N ALA A 457 -5.06 -15.66 -9.24
CA ALA A 457 -5.80 -15.52 -10.50
C ALA A 457 -7.22 -16.12 -10.41
N ALA A 458 -7.37 -17.27 -9.77
CA ALA A 458 -8.67 -17.89 -9.53
C ALA A 458 -9.58 -17.06 -8.61
N CYS A 459 -9.04 -16.51 -7.51
CA CYS A 459 -9.77 -15.61 -6.61
C CYS A 459 -10.22 -14.33 -7.34
N PHE A 460 -9.35 -13.73 -8.15
CA PHE A 460 -9.71 -12.56 -8.91
C PHE A 460 -10.75 -12.86 -10.02
N ALA A 461 -10.64 -14.01 -10.68
CA ALA A 461 -11.68 -14.48 -11.60
C ALA A 461 -13.03 -14.65 -10.90
N GLY A 462 -13.04 -15.16 -9.65
CA GLY A 462 -14.22 -15.22 -8.80
C GLY A 462 -14.82 -13.85 -8.53
N PHE A 463 -14.00 -12.84 -8.19
CA PHE A 463 -14.40 -11.46 -8.03
C PHE A 463 -15.04 -10.89 -9.31
N VAL A 464 -14.40 -11.10 -10.46
CA VAL A 464 -14.93 -10.67 -11.77
C VAL A 464 -16.29 -11.27 -12.05
N ARG A 465 -16.46 -12.57 -11.73
CA ARG A 465 -17.75 -13.26 -11.90
C ARG A 465 -18.84 -12.68 -10.98
N GLN A 466 -18.51 -12.37 -9.74
CA GLN A 466 -19.46 -11.73 -8.82
C GLN A 466 -19.89 -10.34 -9.31
N LYS A 467 -18.92 -9.51 -9.75
CA LYS A 467 -19.20 -8.12 -10.16
C LYS A 467 -19.90 -8.02 -11.51
N ARG A 468 -19.77 -9.00 -12.41
CA ARG A 468 -20.29 -8.97 -13.79
C ARG A 468 -21.30 -10.05 -14.13
N GLY A 469 -21.52 -11.01 -13.27
CA GLY A 469 -22.37 -12.17 -13.55
C GLY A 469 -21.78 -13.18 -14.56
N HIS A 470 -20.70 -12.84 -15.31
CA HIS A 470 -20.05 -13.70 -16.30
C HIS A 470 -18.57 -13.34 -16.48
N LEU A 471 -17.73 -14.37 -16.76
CA LEU A 471 -16.29 -14.21 -16.98
C LEU A 471 -15.93 -13.84 -18.41
N LEU A 472 -16.65 -14.39 -19.40
CA LEU A 472 -16.31 -14.27 -20.81
C LEU A 472 -17.56 -13.90 -21.64
N HIS A 473 -17.43 -12.89 -22.52
CA HIS A 473 -18.40 -12.60 -23.58
C HIS A 473 -18.23 -13.55 -24.77
N THR A 474 -18.32 -14.85 -24.57
CA THR A 474 -18.14 -15.85 -25.63
C THR A 474 -19.18 -15.72 -26.76
N SER A 475 -20.38 -15.26 -26.43
CA SER A 475 -21.46 -15.10 -27.43
C SER A 475 -21.24 -14.01 -28.48
N LYS A 476 -20.45 -12.96 -28.15
CA LYS A 476 -20.16 -11.86 -29.09
C LYS A 476 -18.92 -12.08 -29.95
N CYS A 477 -17.89 -12.77 -29.44
CA CYS A 477 -16.69 -13.08 -30.21
C CYS A 477 -16.95 -14.14 -31.30
N LEU A 478 -17.76 -15.16 -31.01
CA LEU A 478 -18.13 -16.20 -31.98
C LEU A 478 -19.12 -15.71 -33.05
N LYS A 479 -20.00 -14.74 -32.75
CA LYS A 479 -20.89 -14.11 -33.74
C LYS A 479 -20.16 -13.14 -34.69
N ARG A 480 -18.92 -12.75 -34.42
CA ARG A 480 -18.14 -11.83 -35.25
C ARG A 480 -17.55 -12.47 -36.52
N PHE A 481 -17.51 -13.81 -36.57
CA PHE A 481 -17.17 -14.55 -37.79
C PHE A 481 -18.36 -14.80 -38.73
N GLY A 482 -19.55 -14.38 -38.34
CA GLY A 482 -20.76 -14.48 -39.17
C GLY A 482 -21.54 -13.17 -39.20
N LYS A 483 -21.39 -12.42 -40.30
CA LYS A 483 -22.17 -11.27 -40.73
C LYS A 483 -21.91 -9.90 -40.05
N SER A 484 -21.44 -8.98 -40.86
CA SER A 484 -21.49 -7.53 -40.73
C SER A 484 -22.86 -7.03 -40.26
N GLY A 485 -22.93 -6.48 -39.07
CA GLY A 485 -24.13 -5.83 -38.51
C GLY A 485 -23.73 -4.71 -37.56
N ARG A 486 -24.34 -3.55 -37.73
CA ARG A 486 -24.15 -2.26 -37.08
C ARG A 486 -23.87 -2.35 -35.58
N TYR A 487 -22.90 -1.56 -35.12
CA TYR A 487 -22.61 -1.36 -33.70
C TYR A 487 -23.80 -0.63 -33.03
N GLN A 488 -24.51 -1.27 -32.13
CA GLN A 488 -25.25 -0.58 -31.08
C GLN A 488 -24.32 -0.48 -29.86
N ILE A 489 -23.99 0.74 -29.51
CA ILE A 489 -23.33 1.06 -28.21
C ILE A 489 -24.39 0.76 -27.15
N LEU A 490 -24.07 -0.14 -26.20
CA LEU A 490 -24.96 -0.37 -25.05
C LEU A 490 -24.88 0.88 -24.16
N PRO A 491 -26.04 1.43 -23.73
CA PRO A 491 -26.07 2.57 -22.84
C PRO A 491 -25.32 2.27 -21.52
N THR A 492 -24.75 3.30 -20.96
CA THR A 492 -24.19 3.29 -19.59
C THR A 492 -25.34 3.14 -18.58
N ILE A 493 -25.07 2.72 -17.36
CA ILE A 493 -26.10 2.55 -16.30
C ILE A 493 -26.91 3.84 -16.10
N GLU A 494 -26.32 5.02 -16.31
CA GLU A 494 -27.00 6.32 -16.27
C GLU A 494 -27.99 6.49 -17.42
N GLU A 495 -27.66 6.04 -18.66
CA GLU A 495 -28.55 6.06 -19.79
C GLU A 495 -29.71 5.04 -19.68
N GLU A 496 -29.50 3.89 -18.99
CA GLU A 496 -30.58 2.95 -18.70
C GLU A 496 -31.59 3.53 -17.70
N VAL A 497 -31.12 4.27 -16.71
CA VAL A 497 -31.99 4.94 -15.71
C VAL A 497 -32.78 6.07 -16.36
N GLU A 498 -32.17 6.87 -17.23
CA GLU A 498 -32.90 7.92 -18.01
C GLU A 498 -33.92 7.32 -18.97
N LEU A 499 -33.62 6.19 -19.63
CA LEU A 499 -34.58 5.48 -20.49
C LEU A 499 -35.76 4.91 -19.70
N GLU A 500 -35.54 4.34 -18.51
CA GLU A 500 -36.62 3.87 -17.65
C GLU A 500 -37.48 5.01 -17.11
N VAL A 501 -36.89 6.14 -16.74
CA VAL A 501 -37.63 7.34 -16.30
C VAL A 501 -38.51 7.88 -17.43
N ASN A 502 -37.98 7.99 -18.65
CA ASN A 502 -38.74 8.48 -19.82
C ASN A 502 -39.88 7.52 -20.19
N ILE A 503 -39.69 6.19 -20.11
CA ILE A 503 -40.74 5.19 -20.37
C ILE A 503 -41.87 5.28 -19.33
N VAL A 504 -41.54 5.61 -18.09
CA VAL A 504 -42.52 5.77 -16.99
C VAL A 504 -43.33 7.08 -17.18
N GLU A 505 -42.68 8.16 -17.66
CA GLU A 505 -43.38 9.41 -17.95
C GLU A 505 -44.32 9.32 -19.20
N GLU A 506 -43.89 8.63 -20.27
CA GLU A 506 -44.73 8.39 -21.46
C GLU A 506 -45.96 7.51 -21.16
N ARG A 507 -45.91 6.65 -20.13
CA ARG A 507 -47.08 5.85 -19.71
C ARG A 507 -48.02 6.60 -18.77
N ARG A 508 -47.63 7.81 -18.29
CA ARG A 508 -48.47 8.68 -17.45
C ARG A 508 -49.11 9.84 -18.19
N SER A 509 -48.71 10.10 -19.42
CA SER A 509 -49.35 11.02 -20.35
C SER A 509 -50.38 10.30 -21.25
#